data_f00f042f95a038e5e9ff9551e3b7bead
#
_entry.id   f00f042f95a038e5e9ff9551e3b7bead
#
_cell.length_a   1.000
_cell.length_b   1.000
_cell.length_c   1.000
_cell.angle_alpha   90.00
_cell.angle_beta   90.00
_cell.angle_gamma   90.00
#
_symmetry.space_group_name_H-M   'P 1'
#
loop_
_entity.id
_entity.type
_entity.pdbx_description
1 polymer ?
#
loop_
_entity_poly.entity_id
_entity_poly.type
_entity_poly.pdbx_seq_one_letter_code
_entity_poly.pdbx_strand_id
1 'polypeptide(L)'
;MKFSEMPYKRIDMEEVEKEYKSIIERTKNAKSGEEQFEIHREYYKFTADVQTSMELAMIRHDIDTTDEFYEKESDFYDEVGPIISQYENEYGKVLYDSPYRDYLESKLSLIHI
;
A
#
# COMPACT_ATOMS: atom_id res chain seq x y z
N MET A 1 -7.85 4.67 -20.88
CA MET A 1 -7.25 3.32 -21.06
C MET A 1 -8.20 2.27 -20.52
N LYS A 2 -8.49 1.27 -21.33
CA LYS A 2 -9.32 0.16 -20.86
C LYS A 2 -8.57 -0.67 -19.84
N PHE A 3 -9.28 -1.26 -18.90
CA PHE A 3 -8.68 -2.09 -17.86
C PHE A 3 -7.79 -3.20 -18.43
N SER A 4 -8.27 -3.89 -19.49
CA SER A 4 -7.52 -4.96 -20.14
C SER A 4 -6.24 -4.50 -20.83
N GLU A 5 -6.10 -3.19 -21.07
CA GLU A 5 -4.93 -2.60 -21.72
C GLU A 5 -3.90 -2.08 -20.72
N MET A 6 -4.25 -2.00 -19.44
CA MET A 6 -3.33 -1.52 -18.41
C MET A 6 -2.15 -2.49 -18.25
N PRO A 7 -0.91 -1.97 -18.29
CA PRO A 7 0.24 -2.84 -18.11
C PRO A 7 0.25 -3.44 -16.70
N TYR A 8 0.55 -4.72 -16.62
CA TYR A 8 0.69 -5.39 -15.33
C TYR A 8 2.15 -5.75 -15.09
N LYS A 9 2.59 -5.50 -13.87
CA LYS A 9 3.89 -5.96 -13.40
C LYS A 9 3.71 -6.45 -11.97
N ARG A 10 4.21 -7.66 -11.70
CA ARG A 10 4.23 -8.20 -10.34
C ARG A 10 5.02 -7.25 -9.44
N ILE A 11 4.52 -7.00 -8.23
CA ILE A 11 5.28 -6.22 -7.26
C ILE A 11 6.56 -6.96 -6.89
N ASP A 12 7.62 -6.19 -6.66
CA ASP A 12 8.88 -6.73 -6.13
C ASP A 12 8.76 -6.69 -4.60
N MET A 13 8.49 -7.85 -4.00
CA MET A 13 8.20 -7.92 -2.56
C MET A 13 9.37 -7.45 -1.71
N GLU A 14 10.60 -7.68 -2.16
CA GLU A 14 11.79 -7.19 -1.45
C GLU A 14 11.79 -5.65 -1.39
N GLU A 15 11.50 -4.99 -2.51
CA GLU A 15 11.42 -3.54 -2.57
C GLU A 15 10.22 -3.01 -1.77
N VAL A 16 9.09 -3.71 -1.84
CA VAL A 16 7.87 -3.34 -1.09
C VAL A 16 8.15 -3.39 0.40
N GLU A 17 8.80 -4.43 0.89
CA GLU A 17 9.15 -4.52 2.31
C GLU A 17 10.11 -3.43 2.75
N LYS A 18 11.10 -3.11 1.93
CA LYS A 18 12.02 -2.01 2.22
C LYS A 18 11.28 -0.68 2.34
N GLU A 19 10.35 -0.44 1.43
CA GLU A 19 9.58 0.81 1.44
C GLU A 19 8.70 0.91 2.68
N TYR A 20 8.00 -0.17 3.05
CA TYR A 20 7.21 -0.19 4.28
C TYR A 20 8.07 0.11 5.50
N LYS A 21 9.20 -0.56 5.62
CA LYS A 21 10.11 -0.36 6.76
C LYS A 21 10.63 1.06 6.82
N SER A 22 11.01 1.62 5.66
CA SER A 22 11.48 3.00 5.57
C SER A 22 10.41 4.00 5.99
N ILE A 23 9.20 3.84 5.48
CA ILE A 23 8.07 4.73 5.80
C ILE A 23 7.73 4.65 7.29
N ILE A 24 7.64 3.44 7.84
CA ILE A 24 7.33 3.25 9.26
C ILE A 24 8.39 3.93 10.13
N GLU A 25 9.67 3.73 9.82
CA GLU A 25 10.76 4.31 10.59
C GLU A 25 10.76 5.84 10.49
N ARG A 26 10.59 6.39 9.30
CA ARG A 26 10.51 7.84 9.12
C ARG A 26 9.30 8.44 9.83
N THR A 27 8.18 7.71 9.85
CA THR A 27 6.98 8.16 10.56
C THR A 27 7.23 8.21 12.06
N LYS A 28 7.91 7.21 12.63
CA LYS A 28 8.28 7.21 14.05
C LYS A 28 9.19 8.37 14.41
N ASN A 29 10.06 8.76 13.49
CA ASN A 29 11.09 9.79 13.73
C ASN A 29 10.68 11.17 13.24
N ALA A 30 9.46 11.35 12.75
CA ALA A 30 8.97 12.65 12.29
C ALA A 30 9.00 13.66 13.43
N LYS A 31 9.44 14.88 13.12
CA LYS A 31 9.65 15.93 14.12
C LYS A 31 8.50 16.94 14.17
N SER A 32 7.54 16.82 13.26
CA SER A 32 6.39 17.71 13.21
C SER A 32 5.20 16.99 12.56
N GLY A 33 4.01 17.52 12.77
CA GLY A 33 2.81 17.02 12.12
C GLY A 33 2.88 17.18 10.62
N GLU A 34 3.46 18.28 10.15
CA GLU A 34 3.62 18.54 8.72
C GLU A 34 4.52 17.50 8.06
N GLU A 35 5.65 17.19 8.69
CA GLU A 35 6.55 16.15 8.20
C GLU A 35 5.87 14.80 8.16
N GLN A 36 5.16 14.43 9.22
CA GLN A 36 4.45 13.15 9.27
C GLN A 36 3.35 13.08 8.23
N PHE A 37 2.67 14.19 7.95
CA PHE A 37 1.64 14.25 6.92
C PHE A 37 2.22 14.04 5.53
N GLU A 38 3.40 14.62 5.23
CA GLU A 38 4.07 14.41 3.94
C GLU A 38 4.48 12.95 3.77
N ILE A 39 4.96 12.31 4.83
CA ILE A 39 5.28 10.88 4.80
C ILE A 39 4.01 10.05 4.55
N HIS A 40 2.90 10.45 5.15
CA HIS A 40 1.62 9.77 4.94
C HIS A 40 1.16 9.86 3.47
N ARG A 41 1.41 10.99 2.82
CA ARG A 41 1.12 11.15 1.39
C ARG A 41 1.95 10.19 0.54
N GLU A 42 3.24 10.04 0.87
CA GLU A 42 4.09 9.05 0.22
C GLU A 42 3.57 7.63 0.43
N TYR A 43 3.16 7.33 1.66
CA TYR A 43 2.60 6.02 2.00
C TYR A 43 1.35 5.73 1.18
N TYR A 44 0.45 6.68 1.09
CA TYR A 44 -0.80 6.52 0.34
C TYR A 44 -0.52 6.23 -1.13
N LYS A 45 0.40 6.98 -1.73
CA LYS A 45 0.77 6.78 -3.13
C LYS A 45 1.42 5.41 -3.36
N PHE A 46 2.31 5.03 -2.47
CA PHE A 46 3.00 3.75 -2.54
C PHE A 46 2.01 2.58 -2.42
N THR A 47 1.13 2.61 -1.44
CA THR A 47 0.16 1.53 -1.24
C THR A 47 -0.88 1.47 -2.36
N ALA A 48 -1.23 2.61 -2.95
CA ALA A 48 -2.13 2.63 -4.11
C ALA A 48 -1.50 1.88 -5.30
N ASP A 49 -0.21 2.06 -5.54
CA ASP A 49 0.50 1.35 -6.62
C ASP A 49 0.55 -0.16 -6.36
N VAL A 50 0.84 -0.55 -5.12
CA VAL A 50 0.83 -1.97 -4.72
C VAL A 50 -0.56 -2.57 -4.94
N GLN A 51 -1.58 -1.88 -4.48
CA GLN A 51 -2.96 -2.33 -4.58
C GLN A 51 -3.41 -2.46 -6.03
N THR A 52 -3.03 -1.53 -6.89
CA THR A 52 -3.36 -1.58 -8.31
C THR A 52 -2.80 -2.85 -8.96
N SER A 53 -1.54 -3.19 -8.66
CA SER A 53 -0.93 -4.42 -9.19
C SER A 53 -1.67 -5.67 -8.72
N MET A 54 -2.02 -5.72 -7.43
CA MET A 54 -2.77 -6.86 -6.87
C MET A 54 -4.14 -6.99 -7.53
N GLU A 55 -4.87 -5.90 -7.67
CA GLU A 55 -6.20 -5.89 -8.25
C GLU A 55 -6.18 -6.30 -9.73
N LEU A 56 -5.20 -5.82 -10.49
CA LEU A 56 -5.05 -6.21 -11.90
C LEU A 56 -4.86 -7.72 -12.03
N ALA A 57 -3.98 -8.29 -11.21
CA ALA A 57 -3.74 -9.73 -11.25
C ALA A 57 -4.98 -10.53 -10.89
N MET A 58 -5.68 -10.13 -9.84
CA MET A 58 -6.84 -10.86 -9.35
C MET A 58 -8.01 -10.76 -10.32
N ILE A 59 -8.28 -9.59 -10.87
CA ILE A 59 -9.38 -9.42 -11.81
C ILE A 59 -9.10 -10.17 -13.11
N ARG A 60 -7.87 -10.14 -13.61
CA ARG A 60 -7.53 -10.88 -14.82
C ARG A 60 -7.60 -12.38 -14.62
N HIS A 61 -7.27 -12.86 -13.42
CA HIS A 61 -7.47 -14.26 -13.07
C HIS A 61 -8.97 -14.62 -13.03
N ASP A 62 -9.79 -13.73 -12.50
CA ASP A 62 -11.23 -13.97 -12.42
C ASP A 62 -11.91 -13.97 -13.80
N ILE A 63 -11.37 -13.16 -14.74
CA ILE A 63 -11.90 -13.11 -16.12
C ILE A 63 -11.57 -14.41 -16.85
N ASP A 64 -10.37 -14.95 -16.66
CA ASP A 64 -9.96 -16.20 -17.30
C ASP A 64 -9.20 -17.08 -16.31
N THR A 65 -9.94 -17.98 -15.65
CA THR A 65 -9.39 -18.88 -14.63
C THR A 65 -8.49 -19.97 -15.23
N THR A 66 -8.46 -20.10 -16.56
CA THR A 66 -7.60 -21.08 -17.24
C THR A 66 -6.23 -20.51 -17.60
N ASP A 67 -6.03 -19.20 -17.44
CA ASP A 67 -4.76 -18.53 -17.71
C ASP A 67 -3.74 -18.89 -16.61
N GLU A 68 -2.78 -19.73 -16.95
CA GLU A 68 -1.77 -20.18 -15.99
C GLU A 68 -0.92 -19.05 -15.43
N PHE A 69 -0.67 -18.00 -16.23
CA PHE A 69 0.11 -16.86 -15.76
C PHE A 69 -0.61 -16.14 -14.61
N TYR A 70 -1.89 -15.80 -14.81
CA TYR A 70 -2.63 -15.08 -13.76
C TYR A 70 -3.03 -15.98 -12.60
N GLU A 71 -3.11 -17.30 -12.81
CA GLU A 71 -3.26 -18.24 -11.70
C GLU A 71 -2.07 -18.16 -10.75
N LYS A 72 -0.86 -18.16 -11.29
CA LYS A 72 0.36 -18.03 -10.49
C LYS A 72 0.47 -16.67 -9.83
N GLU A 73 0.04 -15.60 -10.53
CA GLU A 73 0.04 -14.27 -9.95
C GLU A 73 -0.95 -14.16 -8.79
N SER A 74 -2.13 -14.74 -8.93
CA SER A 74 -3.13 -14.80 -7.85
C SER A 74 -2.56 -15.53 -6.63
N ASP A 75 -1.91 -16.67 -6.84
CA ASP A 75 -1.28 -17.45 -5.77
C ASP A 75 -0.19 -16.64 -5.06
N PHE A 76 0.60 -15.89 -5.82
CA PHE A 76 1.64 -15.02 -5.26
C PHE A 76 1.03 -13.98 -4.31
N TYR A 77 -0.05 -13.31 -4.72
CA TYR A 77 -0.68 -12.29 -3.87
C TYR A 77 -1.40 -12.89 -2.67
N ASP A 78 -1.92 -14.11 -2.80
CA ASP A 78 -2.47 -14.83 -1.64
C ASP A 78 -1.39 -15.12 -0.60
N GLU A 79 -0.17 -15.38 -1.06
CA GLU A 79 0.96 -15.65 -0.18
C GLU A 79 1.49 -14.38 0.50
N VAL A 80 1.65 -13.28 -0.26
CA VAL A 80 2.24 -12.05 0.28
C VAL A 80 1.24 -11.12 0.92
N GLY A 81 -0.06 -11.28 0.65
CA GLY A 81 -1.11 -10.44 1.21
C GLY A 81 -1.07 -10.32 2.73
N PRO A 82 -0.96 -11.43 3.49
CA PRO A 82 -0.83 -11.35 4.94
C PRO A 82 0.39 -10.57 5.42
N ILE A 83 1.50 -10.65 4.68
CA ILE A 83 2.72 -9.90 5.01
C ILE A 83 2.47 -8.41 4.84
N ILE A 84 1.85 -8.02 3.73
CA ILE A 84 1.48 -6.62 3.46
C ILE A 84 0.54 -6.11 4.54
N SER A 85 -0.47 -6.91 4.93
CA SER A 85 -1.41 -6.54 5.98
C SER A 85 -0.72 -6.29 7.32
N GLN A 86 0.30 -7.07 7.65
CA GLN A 86 1.08 -6.85 8.87
C GLN A 86 1.77 -5.48 8.86
N TYR A 87 2.37 -5.11 7.74
CA TYR A 87 3.01 -3.79 7.63
C TYR A 87 1.98 -2.66 7.72
N GLU A 88 0.84 -2.83 7.08
CA GLU A 88 -0.22 -1.81 7.14
C GLU A 88 -0.74 -1.64 8.57
N ASN A 89 -0.92 -2.74 9.30
CA ASN A 89 -1.33 -2.69 10.70
C ASN A 89 -0.27 -2.02 11.57
N GLU A 90 0.99 -2.31 11.33
CA GLU A 90 2.09 -1.69 12.07
C GLU A 90 2.15 -0.18 11.82
N TYR A 91 2.01 0.23 10.55
CA TYR A 91 1.96 1.64 10.19
C TYR A 91 0.78 2.34 10.85
N GLY A 92 -0.41 1.73 10.80
CA GLY A 92 -1.61 2.27 11.43
C GLY A 92 -1.44 2.47 12.92
N LYS A 93 -0.76 1.54 13.59
CA LYS A 93 -0.50 1.65 15.02
C LYS A 93 0.45 2.80 15.33
N VAL A 94 1.48 2.99 14.51
CA VAL A 94 2.41 4.11 14.67
C VAL A 94 1.68 5.45 14.54
N LEU A 95 0.77 5.56 13.57
CA LEU A 95 -0.03 6.77 13.42
C LEU A 95 -0.98 6.99 14.61
N TYR A 96 -1.63 5.91 15.06
CA TYR A 96 -2.55 5.99 16.20
C TYR A 96 -1.85 6.48 17.47
N ASP A 97 -0.64 6.02 17.69
CA ASP A 97 0.16 6.37 18.87
C ASP A 97 0.98 7.65 18.68
N SER A 98 0.88 8.30 17.52
CA SER A 98 1.65 9.49 17.20
C SER A 98 1.24 10.71 18.03
N PRO A 99 2.20 11.54 18.48
CA PRO A 99 1.87 12.82 19.11
C PRO A 99 1.22 13.80 18.15
N TYR A 100 1.27 13.54 16.82
CA TYR A 100 0.70 14.39 15.79
C TYR A 100 -0.64 13.86 15.26
N ARG A 101 -1.22 12.89 15.92
CA ARG A 101 -2.46 12.24 15.50
C ARG A 101 -3.58 13.23 15.20
N ASP A 102 -3.81 14.18 16.11
CA ASP A 102 -4.88 15.16 15.96
C ASP A 102 -4.65 16.07 14.73
N TYR A 103 -3.39 16.44 14.50
CA TYR A 103 -3.04 17.22 13.33
C TYR A 103 -3.33 16.43 12.05
N LEU A 104 -2.94 15.15 12.01
CA LEU A 104 -3.19 14.29 10.87
C LEU A 104 -4.68 14.11 10.60
N GLU A 105 -5.46 13.85 11.63
CA GLU A 105 -6.91 13.69 11.50
C GLU A 105 -7.56 14.94 10.93
N SER A 106 -7.13 16.10 11.38
CA SER A 106 -7.61 17.40 10.88
C SER A 106 -7.31 17.56 9.37
N LYS A 107 -6.09 17.24 8.96
CA LYS A 107 -5.69 17.36 7.53
C LYS A 107 -6.43 16.37 6.65
N LEU A 108 -6.55 15.13 7.09
CA LEU A 108 -7.24 14.09 6.33
C LEU A 108 -8.73 14.37 6.18
N SER A 109 -9.34 14.91 7.23
CA SER A 109 -10.74 15.33 7.21
C SER A 109 -11.03 16.38 6.14
N LEU A 110 -10.09 17.30 5.91
CA LEU A 110 -10.22 18.33 4.87
C LEU A 110 -10.09 17.75 3.46
N ILE A 111 -9.30 16.71 3.30
CA ILE A 111 -9.06 16.07 2.00
C ILE A 111 -10.24 15.18 1.60
N HIS A 112 -10.90 14.56 2.55
CA HIS A 112 -11.96 13.57 2.30
C HIS A 112 -13.38 14.16 2.24
N ILE A 113 -13.50 15.44 2.14
CA ILE A 113 -14.82 16.09 2.01
C ILE A 113 -15.46 15.83 0.64
#